data_8218a784b5bc8c0eed692271f3b1f03d
#
_entry.id   8218a784b5bc8c0eed692271f3b1f03d
#
_cell.length_a   1.000
_cell.length_b   1.000
_cell.length_c   1.000
_cell.angle_alpha   90.00
_cell.angle_beta   90.00
_cell.angle_gamma   90.00
#
_symmetry.space_group_name_H-M   'P 1'
#
loop_
_entity.id
_entity.type
_entity.pdbx_description
1 polymer ?
#
loop_
_entity_poly.entity_id
_entity_poly.type
_entity_poly.pdbx_seq_one_letter_code
_entity_poly.pdbx_strand_id
1 'polypeptide(L)'
;MQEKKKLPKVGFLYLDYVLRFFDYSNFKGWPDKIETVTYHWKNDKERFIKEVKQKGIDVLVGNIPATAYETFKEIAKALPHVRFIPSIETQFCNKSKENVTLFCNKYDVAAPKTIITYDEKEADEHFKSCHYPQIVKRSYGASNYGGYFVHKVDNYKEAKSLLAEKKYKPIYSQDAIPLKDSGDIRVMLIGHKPICAFWRYSGKGEWITNTSQGGTMSYENVPMNVLELAVKASKAAKAEYWACDIAIDENTDEPYILECATAFAAFPYVRDWIGQYIMWDLSGGKFRLPHVPLFSWEELGKMDPSVLRTLRHLYFAKYEPSADGAYWLADKGSFDMEQTDESNPSDVPASIEPPLSEDKLPDMVKGESEAASSKISETKLYKVEDVSLTELMTLQGMEEDVAVSIKELVDEKEITSFEKLSEYFTDSKEKIQQWAKSFIK
;
A
#
# COMPACT_ATOMS: atom_id res chain seq x y z
N MET A 1 28.07 26.30 22.13
CA MET A 1 28.14 25.00 21.40
C MET A 1 26.73 24.40 21.46
N GLN A 2 25.99 24.40 20.36
CA GLN A 2 24.74 23.65 20.32
C GLN A 2 25.09 22.16 20.40
N GLU A 3 24.55 21.45 21.40
CA GLU A 3 24.65 20.00 21.46
C GLU A 3 24.18 19.43 20.13
N LYS A 4 25.05 18.67 19.46
CA LYS A 4 24.65 17.92 18.26
C LYS A 4 23.55 16.95 18.66
N LYS A 5 22.30 17.30 18.41
CA LYS A 5 21.15 16.43 18.66
C LYS A 5 21.42 15.05 18.06
N LYS A 6 21.54 14.03 18.88
CA LYS A 6 21.80 12.66 18.44
C LYS A 6 20.64 12.21 17.57
N LEU A 7 20.94 11.50 16.47
CA LEU A 7 19.91 10.91 15.65
C LEU A 7 19.16 9.81 16.41
N PRO A 8 17.86 9.63 16.19
CA PRO A 8 17.10 8.57 16.85
C PRO A 8 17.52 7.21 16.34
N LYS A 9 17.45 6.20 17.20
CA LYS A 9 17.66 4.81 16.80
C LYS A 9 16.42 4.27 16.10
N VAL A 10 16.57 3.95 14.82
CA VAL A 10 15.48 3.50 13.95
C VAL A 10 15.37 1.97 13.96
N GLY A 11 14.16 1.46 13.98
CA GLY A 11 13.82 0.07 13.77
C GLY A 11 12.77 -0.08 12.68
N PHE A 12 12.92 -1.07 11.79
CA PHE A 12 11.85 -1.48 10.92
C PHE A 12 10.87 -2.37 11.66
N LEU A 13 9.59 -1.98 11.60
CA LEU A 13 8.48 -2.79 12.06
C LEU A 13 8.04 -3.70 10.92
N TYR A 14 8.19 -5.00 11.12
CA TYR A 14 7.61 -6.00 10.25
C TYR A 14 6.52 -6.79 10.97
N LEU A 15 5.54 -7.25 10.24
CA LEU A 15 4.53 -8.18 10.70
C LEU A 15 4.63 -9.45 9.85
N ASP A 16 4.40 -10.60 10.47
CA ASP A 16 4.27 -11.85 9.71
C ASP A 16 3.13 -11.71 8.70
N TYR A 17 3.34 -12.22 7.50
CA TYR A 17 2.37 -12.25 6.40
C TYR A 17 1.93 -10.87 5.88
N VAL A 18 2.63 -9.81 6.25
CA VAL A 18 2.40 -8.46 5.73
C VAL A 18 3.59 -8.05 4.89
N LEU A 19 3.32 -7.57 3.68
CA LEU A 19 4.35 -7.12 2.76
C LEU A 19 5.23 -6.06 3.41
N ARG A 20 6.56 -6.28 3.37
CA ARG A 20 7.54 -5.32 3.85
C ARG A 20 7.57 -4.10 2.94
N PHE A 21 7.15 -2.97 3.45
CA PHE A 21 7.13 -1.73 2.67
C PHE A 21 8.53 -1.12 2.55
N PHE A 22 9.33 -1.18 3.60
CA PHE A 22 10.69 -0.65 3.65
C PHE A 22 11.73 -1.73 3.93
N ASP A 23 12.92 -1.50 3.39
CA ASP A 23 14.17 -2.18 3.73
C ASP A 23 15.32 -1.17 3.85
N TYR A 24 16.53 -1.64 4.16
CA TYR A 24 17.71 -0.77 4.31
C TYR A 24 18.02 0.08 3.08
N SER A 25 17.68 -0.40 1.89
CA SER A 25 17.98 0.29 0.65
C SER A 25 17.18 1.59 0.49
N ASN A 26 16.00 1.70 1.16
CA ASN A 26 15.20 2.92 1.13
C ASN A 26 15.75 4.02 2.06
N PHE A 27 16.65 3.66 2.99
CA PHE A 27 17.27 4.56 3.97
C PHE A 27 18.77 4.76 3.69
N LYS A 28 19.13 4.84 2.43
CA LYS A 28 20.52 4.99 2.00
C LYS A 28 21.15 6.26 2.58
N GLY A 29 22.27 6.06 3.28
CA GLY A 29 23.00 7.15 3.95
C GLY A 29 22.63 7.35 5.43
N TRP A 30 21.64 6.61 5.97
CA TRP A 30 21.42 6.64 7.42
C TRP A 30 22.65 6.07 8.15
N PRO A 31 23.26 6.83 9.09
CA PRO A 31 24.60 6.49 9.60
C PRO A 31 24.60 5.33 10.59
N ASP A 32 23.50 5.14 11.31
CA ASP A 32 23.39 4.12 12.34
C ASP A 32 22.71 2.86 11.78
N LYS A 33 23.08 1.70 12.34
CA LYS A 33 22.39 0.45 12.02
C LYS A 33 20.90 0.57 12.34
N ILE A 34 20.06 0.30 11.36
CA ILE A 34 18.62 0.19 11.56
C ILE A 34 18.32 -1.24 12.07
N GLU A 35 17.65 -1.33 13.19
CA GLU A 35 17.25 -2.63 13.76
C GLU A 35 15.99 -3.14 13.06
N THR A 36 15.74 -4.44 13.14
CA THR A 36 14.49 -5.06 12.66
C THR A 36 13.75 -5.65 13.83
N VAL A 37 12.44 -5.42 13.92
CA VAL A 37 11.56 -6.02 14.91
C VAL A 37 10.34 -6.58 14.20
N THR A 38 10.08 -7.88 14.36
CA THR A 38 8.93 -8.54 13.73
C THR A 38 7.86 -8.81 14.79
N TYR A 39 6.63 -8.39 14.50
CA TYR A 39 5.46 -8.75 15.28
C TYR A 39 4.90 -10.09 14.72
N HIS A 40 4.89 -11.11 15.55
CA HIS A 40 4.30 -12.40 15.25
C HIS A 40 2.85 -12.43 15.78
N TRP A 41 1.90 -12.80 14.94
CA TRP A 41 0.50 -12.87 15.35
C TRP A 41 0.29 -13.86 16.53
N LYS A 42 -0.85 -13.77 17.22
CA LYS A 42 -1.21 -14.65 18.36
C LYS A 42 -0.47 -14.36 19.67
N ASN A 43 -0.85 -13.26 20.32
CA ASN A 43 -0.37 -12.88 21.67
C ASN A 43 1.12 -12.53 21.79
N ASP A 44 1.69 -11.98 20.76
CA ASP A 44 3.10 -11.61 20.71
C ASP A 44 3.42 -10.23 21.33
N LYS A 45 2.41 -9.53 21.81
CA LYS A 45 2.54 -8.13 22.26
C LYS A 45 3.64 -7.91 23.29
N GLU A 46 3.70 -8.73 24.32
CA GLU A 46 4.68 -8.59 25.40
C GLU A 46 6.12 -8.85 24.92
N ARG A 47 6.30 -9.90 24.09
CA ARG A 47 7.62 -10.19 23.48
C ARG A 47 8.07 -9.04 22.59
N PHE A 48 7.18 -8.52 21.73
CA PHE A 48 7.48 -7.41 20.84
C PHE A 48 7.87 -6.15 21.60
N ILE A 49 7.09 -5.76 22.63
CA ILE A 49 7.39 -4.61 23.48
C ILE A 49 8.76 -4.78 24.15
N LYS A 50 9.04 -5.97 24.69
CA LYS A 50 10.33 -6.27 25.33
C LYS A 50 11.49 -6.15 24.34
N GLU A 51 11.34 -6.66 23.14
CA GLU A 51 12.38 -6.59 22.09
C GLU A 51 12.66 -5.15 21.68
N VAL A 52 11.63 -4.32 21.46
CA VAL A 52 11.77 -2.88 21.15
C VAL A 52 12.56 -2.17 22.23
N LYS A 53 12.22 -2.41 23.50
CA LYS A 53 12.94 -1.83 24.66
C LYS A 53 14.38 -2.31 24.74
N GLN A 54 14.63 -3.60 24.58
CA GLN A 54 15.99 -4.18 24.63
C GLN A 54 16.89 -3.64 23.52
N LYS A 55 16.33 -3.42 22.35
CA LYS A 55 17.06 -2.82 21.22
C LYS A 55 17.21 -1.31 21.36
N GLY A 56 16.54 -0.68 22.31
CA GLY A 56 16.61 0.76 22.55
C GLY A 56 16.14 1.58 21.35
N ILE A 57 15.08 1.14 20.68
CA ILE A 57 14.55 1.78 19.49
C ILE A 57 13.75 3.02 19.89
N ASP A 58 14.04 4.16 19.24
CA ASP A 58 13.34 5.43 19.42
C ASP A 58 12.22 5.63 18.37
N VAL A 59 12.38 5.04 17.18
CA VAL A 59 11.45 5.17 16.07
C VAL A 59 11.21 3.82 15.41
N LEU A 60 9.95 3.43 15.25
CA LEU A 60 9.53 2.26 14.47
C LEU A 60 8.92 2.70 13.15
N VAL A 61 9.48 2.23 12.05
CA VAL A 61 9.02 2.54 10.69
C VAL A 61 8.42 1.28 10.06
N GLY A 62 7.15 1.35 9.70
CA GLY A 62 6.45 0.22 9.05
C GLY A 62 4.94 0.33 9.11
N ASN A 63 4.27 -0.41 8.25
CA ASN A 63 2.81 -0.42 8.15
C ASN A 63 2.19 -1.56 8.97
N ILE A 64 1.04 -1.27 9.58
CA ILE A 64 0.18 -2.25 10.24
C ILE A 64 -1.19 -2.31 9.53
N PRO A 65 -1.82 -3.48 9.40
CA PRO A 65 -3.17 -3.59 8.89
C PRO A 65 -4.20 -3.19 9.95
N ALA A 66 -5.42 -2.86 9.52
CA ALA A 66 -6.52 -2.50 10.42
C ALA A 66 -6.82 -3.58 11.47
N THR A 67 -6.63 -4.86 11.14
CA THR A 67 -6.80 -5.98 12.06
C THR A 67 -5.84 -5.96 13.26
N ALA A 68 -4.68 -5.32 13.11
CA ALA A 68 -3.70 -5.12 14.19
C ALA A 68 -3.82 -3.74 14.88
N TYR A 69 -4.69 -2.86 14.40
CA TYR A 69 -4.75 -1.46 14.80
C TYR A 69 -4.93 -1.28 16.32
N GLU A 70 -5.91 -1.94 16.94
CA GLU A 70 -6.16 -1.83 18.38
C GLU A 70 -5.00 -2.40 19.21
N THR A 71 -4.42 -3.53 18.79
CA THR A 71 -3.24 -4.09 19.45
C THR A 71 -2.06 -3.12 19.42
N PHE A 72 -1.83 -2.47 18.28
CA PHE A 72 -0.73 -1.50 18.17
C PHE A 72 -0.99 -0.19 18.90
N LYS A 73 -2.24 0.20 19.10
CA LYS A 73 -2.58 1.30 20.04
C LYS A 73 -2.17 0.97 21.48
N GLU A 74 -2.37 -0.27 21.91
CA GLU A 74 -1.91 -0.73 23.22
C GLU A 74 -0.38 -0.81 23.31
N ILE A 75 0.28 -1.30 22.24
CA ILE A 75 1.74 -1.33 22.15
C ILE A 75 2.30 0.09 22.22
N ALA A 76 1.73 1.05 21.50
CA ALA A 76 2.15 2.44 21.52
C ALA A 76 2.01 3.07 22.93
N LYS A 77 0.92 2.76 23.65
CA LYS A 77 0.78 3.18 25.07
C LYS A 77 1.85 2.58 25.98
N ALA A 78 2.29 1.34 25.72
CA ALA A 78 3.35 0.69 26.49
C ALA A 78 4.77 1.15 26.09
N LEU A 79 4.90 1.86 24.97
CA LEU A 79 6.13 2.40 24.41
C LEU A 79 6.02 3.93 24.18
N PRO A 80 5.72 4.73 25.20
CA PRO A 80 5.38 6.16 25.03
C PRO A 80 6.53 7.02 24.51
N HIS A 81 7.76 6.51 24.53
CA HIS A 81 8.97 7.16 24.00
C HIS A 81 9.27 6.78 22.55
N VAL A 82 8.57 5.80 21.98
CA VAL A 82 8.78 5.33 20.62
C VAL A 82 7.81 6.03 19.68
N ARG A 83 8.35 6.71 18.67
CA ARG A 83 7.56 7.27 17.57
C ARG A 83 7.30 6.20 16.53
N PHE A 84 6.05 6.05 16.11
CA PHE A 84 5.67 5.21 14.97
C PHE A 84 5.58 6.07 13.71
N ILE A 85 6.11 5.57 12.59
CA ILE A 85 6.02 6.18 11.27
C ILE A 85 5.56 5.13 10.25
N PRO A 86 4.35 5.27 9.67
CA PRO A 86 3.36 6.30 9.97
C PRO A 86 2.84 6.22 11.41
N SER A 87 2.26 7.31 11.91
CA SER A 87 1.61 7.27 13.22
C SER A 87 0.51 6.19 13.27
N ILE A 88 0.22 5.64 14.43
CA ILE A 88 -0.79 4.58 14.54
C ILE A 88 -2.15 5.08 14.03
N GLU A 89 -2.52 6.31 14.39
CA GLU A 89 -3.79 6.91 13.97
C GLU A 89 -3.91 7.03 12.46
N THR A 90 -2.83 7.36 11.77
CA THR A 90 -2.77 7.46 10.31
C THR A 90 -3.01 6.11 9.64
N GLN A 91 -2.71 5.02 10.32
CA GLN A 91 -2.82 3.67 9.77
C GLN A 91 -4.21 3.04 9.91
N PHE A 92 -5.19 3.78 10.41
CA PHE A 92 -6.56 3.32 10.62
C PHE A 92 -7.23 2.72 9.38
N CYS A 93 -6.92 3.26 8.20
CA CYS A 93 -7.52 2.85 6.92
C CYS A 93 -6.86 1.62 6.28
N ASN A 94 -5.69 1.18 6.78
CA ASN A 94 -4.91 0.15 6.11
C ASN A 94 -5.67 -1.17 6.00
N LYS A 95 -5.89 -1.65 4.77
CA LYS A 95 -6.57 -2.91 4.45
C LYS A 95 -8.01 -3.03 5.04
N SER A 96 -8.72 -1.91 5.21
CA SER A 96 -10.10 -1.89 5.69
C SER A 96 -10.96 -0.88 4.93
N LYS A 97 -11.89 -1.36 4.14
CA LYS A 97 -12.85 -0.53 3.41
C LYS A 97 -13.86 0.14 4.35
N GLU A 98 -14.23 -0.55 5.43
CA GLU A 98 -15.07 0.02 6.50
C GLU A 98 -14.38 1.25 7.11
N ASN A 99 -13.12 1.11 7.52
CA ASN A 99 -12.37 2.20 8.13
C ASN A 99 -12.15 3.37 7.16
N VAL A 100 -11.95 3.10 5.87
CA VAL A 100 -11.89 4.14 4.84
C VAL A 100 -13.21 4.92 4.78
N THR A 101 -14.35 4.23 4.77
CA THR A 101 -15.67 4.90 4.78
C THR A 101 -15.88 5.71 6.05
N LEU A 102 -15.57 5.16 7.22
CA LEU A 102 -15.67 5.88 8.50
C LEU A 102 -14.75 7.11 8.53
N PHE A 103 -13.54 6.98 8.02
CA PHE A 103 -12.60 8.09 7.88
C PHE A 103 -13.15 9.19 6.95
N CYS A 104 -13.61 8.82 5.76
CA CYS A 104 -14.15 9.76 4.80
C CYS A 104 -15.36 10.53 5.37
N ASN A 105 -16.28 9.82 6.02
CA ASN A 105 -17.45 10.43 6.69
C ASN A 105 -17.03 11.38 7.82
N LYS A 106 -16.05 10.98 8.64
CA LYS A 106 -15.59 11.79 9.77
C LYS A 106 -14.97 13.12 9.34
N TYR A 107 -14.23 13.11 8.23
CA TYR A 107 -13.46 14.27 7.79
C TYR A 107 -14.05 14.96 6.55
N ASP A 108 -15.29 14.62 6.21
CA ASP A 108 -15.98 15.18 5.03
C ASP A 108 -15.13 15.06 3.75
N VAL A 109 -14.56 13.90 3.54
CA VAL A 109 -13.83 13.54 2.31
C VAL A 109 -14.79 12.81 1.39
N ALA A 110 -14.90 13.25 0.14
CA ALA A 110 -15.84 12.67 -0.82
C ALA A 110 -15.57 11.18 -1.05
N ALA A 111 -16.57 10.36 -0.81
CA ALA A 111 -16.57 8.91 -1.02
C ALA A 111 -17.96 8.46 -1.49
N PRO A 112 -18.10 7.34 -2.21
CA PRO A 112 -19.41 6.88 -2.62
C PRO A 112 -20.28 6.57 -1.40
N LYS A 113 -21.58 6.84 -1.52
CA LYS A 113 -22.54 6.53 -0.45
C LYS A 113 -22.47 5.04 -0.12
N THR A 114 -22.30 4.75 1.15
CA THR A 114 -22.00 3.39 1.61
C THR A 114 -22.83 3.07 2.85
N ILE A 115 -23.39 1.86 2.90
CA ILE A 115 -23.93 1.26 4.12
C ILE A 115 -22.97 0.21 4.64
N ILE A 116 -22.81 0.19 5.97
CA ILE A 116 -22.03 -0.80 6.71
C ILE A 116 -22.91 -1.28 7.85
N THR A 117 -23.28 -2.55 7.82
CA THR A 117 -24.12 -3.12 8.87
C THR A 117 -23.75 -4.56 9.23
N TYR A 118 -23.92 -4.90 10.50
CA TYR A 118 -23.79 -6.27 11.03
C TYR A 118 -25.15 -6.98 11.15
N ASP A 119 -26.26 -6.23 10.93
CA ASP A 119 -27.62 -6.72 11.00
C ASP A 119 -28.15 -7.13 9.62
N GLU A 120 -28.52 -8.40 9.48
CA GLU A 120 -29.02 -8.95 8.22
C GLU A 120 -30.40 -8.36 7.82
N LYS A 121 -31.22 -7.93 8.80
CA LYS A 121 -32.52 -7.30 8.50
C LYS A 121 -32.32 -5.89 7.96
N GLU A 122 -31.44 -5.11 8.57
CA GLU A 122 -31.08 -3.79 8.08
C GLU A 122 -30.51 -3.86 6.67
N ALA A 123 -29.64 -4.85 6.39
CA ALA A 123 -29.12 -5.10 5.04
C ALA A 123 -30.25 -5.45 4.06
N ASP A 124 -31.17 -6.33 4.44
CA ASP A 124 -32.29 -6.73 3.59
C ASP A 124 -33.20 -5.53 3.26
N GLU A 125 -33.49 -4.67 4.23
CA GLU A 125 -34.26 -3.42 4.04
C GLU A 125 -33.53 -2.45 3.11
N HIS A 126 -32.20 -2.29 3.28
CA HIS A 126 -31.39 -1.47 2.39
C HIS A 126 -31.49 -1.97 0.95
N PHE A 127 -31.23 -3.26 0.68
CA PHE A 127 -31.24 -3.81 -0.67
C PHE A 127 -32.63 -3.84 -1.33
N LYS A 128 -33.72 -3.76 -0.55
CA LYS A 128 -35.08 -3.58 -1.09
C LYS A 128 -35.35 -2.15 -1.58
N SER A 129 -34.64 -1.16 -1.03
CA SER A 129 -34.94 0.27 -1.25
C SER A 129 -33.82 1.06 -1.91
N CYS A 130 -32.60 0.52 -2.00
CA CYS A 130 -31.46 1.22 -2.59
C CYS A 130 -31.59 1.38 -4.10
N HIS A 131 -30.82 2.32 -4.65
CA HIS A 131 -30.61 2.43 -6.08
C HIS A 131 -29.60 1.39 -6.53
N TYR A 132 -29.82 0.79 -7.67
CA TYR A 132 -28.89 -0.17 -8.29
C TYR A 132 -28.19 0.47 -9.50
N PRO A 133 -26.98 0.03 -9.87
CA PRO A 133 -26.22 -1.09 -9.26
C PRO A 133 -25.58 -0.73 -7.92
N GLN A 134 -25.34 -1.77 -7.09
CA GLN A 134 -24.57 -1.67 -5.85
C GLN A 134 -23.26 -2.46 -5.96
N ILE A 135 -22.22 -1.99 -5.29
CA ILE A 135 -20.94 -2.69 -5.15
C ILE A 135 -20.84 -3.27 -3.75
N VAL A 136 -20.94 -4.59 -3.65
CA VAL A 136 -20.82 -5.33 -2.38
C VAL A 136 -19.38 -5.83 -2.25
N LYS A 137 -18.72 -5.54 -1.13
CA LYS A 137 -17.30 -5.86 -0.92
C LYS A 137 -17.09 -6.59 0.41
N ARG A 138 -16.04 -7.42 0.47
CA ARG A 138 -15.48 -7.81 1.77
C ARG A 138 -14.81 -6.59 2.39
N SER A 139 -15.14 -6.28 3.64
CA SER A 139 -14.70 -5.04 4.28
C SER A 139 -13.23 -5.05 4.68
N TYR A 140 -12.71 -6.19 5.13
CA TYR A 140 -11.34 -6.35 5.63
C TYR A 140 -10.55 -7.33 4.77
N GLY A 141 -9.21 -7.24 4.86
CA GLY A 141 -8.28 -8.20 4.30
C GLY A 141 -7.61 -7.74 3.01
N ALA A 142 -6.92 -8.69 2.37
CA ALA A 142 -6.14 -8.47 1.18
C ALA A 142 -6.95 -7.95 0.00
N SER A 143 -6.24 -7.38 -0.95
CA SER A 143 -6.77 -6.91 -2.22
C SER A 143 -7.63 -7.98 -2.91
N ASN A 144 -8.55 -7.50 -3.72
CA ASN A 144 -9.43 -8.32 -4.52
C ASN A 144 -8.63 -9.08 -5.59
N TYR A 145 -8.35 -10.35 -5.34
CA TYR A 145 -7.78 -11.24 -6.34
C TYR A 145 -8.89 -11.83 -7.21
N GLY A 146 -8.82 -11.65 -8.53
CA GLY A 146 -9.77 -12.22 -9.47
C GLY A 146 -11.23 -11.76 -9.30
N GLY A 147 -11.50 -10.60 -8.72
CA GLY A 147 -12.86 -10.11 -8.49
C GLY A 147 -13.62 -10.80 -7.35
N TYR A 148 -12.98 -11.74 -6.64
CA TYR A 148 -13.66 -12.61 -5.67
C TYR A 148 -14.31 -11.89 -4.49
N PHE A 149 -13.76 -10.76 -4.07
CA PHE A 149 -14.22 -10.00 -2.89
C PHE A 149 -14.91 -8.67 -3.21
N VAL A 150 -15.10 -8.36 -4.47
CA VAL A 150 -15.83 -7.17 -4.94
C VAL A 150 -16.83 -7.60 -5.99
N HIS A 151 -18.10 -7.32 -5.75
CA HIS A 151 -19.20 -7.81 -6.57
C HIS A 151 -20.10 -6.64 -6.96
N LYS A 152 -20.46 -6.57 -8.23
CA LYS A 152 -21.52 -5.69 -8.71
C LYS A 152 -22.82 -6.48 -8.69
N VAL A 153 -23.85 -5.90 -8.10
CA VAL A 153 -25.22 -6.46 -8.08
C VAL A 153 -26.17 -5.46 -8.71
N ASP A 154 -26.98 -5.92 -9.63
CA ASP A 154 -27.86 -5.06 -10.43
C ASP A 154 -29.30 -5.07 -9.93
N ASN A 155 -29.62 -5.90 -8.93
CA ASN A 155 -30.96 -5.98 -8.33
C ASN A 155 -30.94 -6.69 -6.96
N TYR A 156 -32.07 -6.58 -6.24
CA TYR A 156 -32.26 -7.19 -4.93
C TYR A 156 -32.04 -8.71 -4.91
N LYS A 157 -32.47 -9.44 -5.96
CA LYS A 157 -32.34 -10.89 -6.01
C LYS A 157 -30.86 -11.32 -6.05
N GLU A 158 -30.07 -10.63 -6.83
CA GLU A 158 -28.61 -10.86 -6.91
C GLU A 158 -27.93 -10.54 -5.59
N ALA A 159 -28.25 -9.38 -4.98
CA ALA A 159 -27.69 -9.00 -3.69
C ALA A 159 -28.00 -10.06 -2.61
N LYS A 160 -29.24 -10.52 -2.54
CA LYS A 160 -29.67 -11.55 -1.60
C LYS A 160 -28.95 -12.88 -1.81
N SER A 161 -28.80 -13.30 -3.06
CA SER A 161 -28.08 -14.53 -3.41
C SER A 161 -26.61 -14.44 -3.00
N LEU A 162 -25.96 -13.31 -3.31
CA LEU A 162 -24.55 -13.04 -2.98
C LEU A 162 -24.32 -13.08 -1.46
N LEU A 163 -25.17 -12.40 -0.67
CA LEU A 163 -25.02 -12.37 0.78
C LEU A 163 -25.22 -13.75 1.42
N ALA A 164 -26.14 -14.56 0.89
CA ALA A 164 -26.33 -15.92 1.35
C ALA A 164 -25.12 -16.82 1.06
N GLU A 165 -24.44 -16.60 -0.07
CA GLU A 165 -23.24 -17.33 -0.48
C GLU A 165 -22.00 -16.87 0.31
N LYS A 166 -21.71 -15.57 0.29
CA LYS A 166 -20.42 -15.03 0.80
C LYS A 166 -20.39 -14.78 2.30
N LYS A 167 -21.55 -14.55 2.94
CA LYS A 167 -21.68 -14.33 4.40
C LYS A 167 -20.75 -13.25 4.95
N TYR A 168 -20.52 -12.17 4.18
CA TYR A 168 -19.64 -11.07 4.61
C TYR A 168 -20.13 -10.42 5.91
N LYS A 169 -19.20 -10.14 6.83
CA LYS A 169 -19.43 -9.39 8.06
C LYS A 169 -18.28 -8.41 8.29
N PRO A 170 -18.57 -7.10 8.38
CA PRO A 170 -19.86 -6.49 8.13
C PRO A 170 -20.32 -6.64 6.68
N ILE A 171 -21.63 -6.49 6.46
CA ILE A 171 -22.18 -6.30 5.13
C ILE A 171 -21.82 -4.87 4.70
N TYR A 172 -21.04 -4.77 3.63
CA TYR A 172 -20.57 -3.50 3.06
C TYR A 172 -21.14 -3.36 1.66
N SER A 173 -22.00 -2.37 1.46
CA SER A 173 -22.59 -2.06 0.16
C SER A 173 -22.42 -0.59 -0.15
N GLN A 174 -21.97 -0.31 -1.36
CA GLN A 174 -21.59 1.02 -1.83
C GLN A 174 -22.31 1.31 -3.15
N ASP A 175 -22.85 2.53 -3.31
CA ASP A 175 -23.41 2.95 -4.58
C ASP A 175 -22.34 2.85 -5.68
N ALA A 176 -22.70 2.23 -6.80
CA ALA A 176 -21.79 2.12 -7.93
C ALA A 176 -21.64 3.47 -8.61
N ILE A 177 -20.40 3.94 -8.75
CA ILE A 177 -20.08 5.14 -9.52
C ILE A 177 -19.89 4.72 -10.98
N PRO A 178 -20.59 5.35 -11.94
CA PRO A 178 -20.23 5.21 -13.34
C PRO A 178 -18.83 5.79 -13.55
N LEU A 179 -17.86 4.90 -13.85
CA LEU A 179 -16.46 5.29 -13.94
C LEU A 179 -16.19 6.06 -15.23
N LYS A 180 -15.71 7.29 -15.13
CA LYS A 180 -15.18 8.04 -16.26
C LYS A 180 -14.07 7.26 -16.94
N ASP A 181 -14.14 7.14 -18.25
CA ASP A 181 -13.18 6.41 -19.09
C ASP A 181 -12.93 4.93 -18.64
N SER A 182 -13.89 4.35 -17.90
CA SER A 182 -13.77 3.00 -17.33
C SER A 182 -12.51 2.82 -16.48
N GLY A 183 -12.10 3.87 -15.76
CA GLY A 183 -10.86 3.90 -14.99
C GLY A 183 -11.02 4.50 -13.59
N ASP A 184 -10.02 4.24 -12.75
CA ASP A 184 -9.77 4.97 -11.51
C ASP A 184 -8.35 5.51 -11.52
N ILE A 185 -8.04 6.40 -10.57
CA ILE A 185 -6.74 7.06 -10.49
C ILE A 185 -6.10 6.73 -9.16
N ARG A 186 -4.88 6.19 -9.22
CA ARG A 186 -4.03 6.07 -8.03
C ARG A 186 -3.17 7.30 -7.87
N VAL A 187 -3.27 7.96 -6.71
CA VAL A 187 -2.43 9.09 -6.32
C VAL A 187 -1.58 8.70 -5.12
N MET A 188 -0.26 8.85 -5.22
CA MET A 188 0.68 8.61 -4.12
C MET A 188 1.26 9.95 -3.66
N LEU A 189 1.33 10.15 -2.34
CA LEU A 189 1.77 11.39 -1.72
C LEU A 189 2.89 11.14 -0.71
N ILE A 190 3.80 12.12 -0.62
CA ILE A 190 4.75 12.24 0.50
C ILE A 190 4.41 13.53 1.25
N GLY A 191 4.24 13.42 2.57
CA GLY A 191 3.55 14.46 3.31
C GLY A 191 2.18 14.66 2.65
N HIS A 192 1.92 15.87 2.16
CA HIS A 192 0.67 16.18 1.47
C HIS A 192 0.88 16.53 -0.01
N LYS A 193 2.07 16.24 -0.56
CA LYS A 193 2.41 16.51 -1.96
C LYS A 193 2.24 15.26 -2.82
N PRO A 194 1.44 15.30 -3.88
CA PRO A 194 1.42 14.25 -4.89
C PRO A 194 2.79 14.11 -5.56
N ILE A 195 3.28 12.88 -5.60
CA ILE A 195 4.58 12.55 -6.18
C ILE A 195 4.49 11.56 -7.33
N CYS A 196 3.36 10.87 -7.43
CA CYS A 196 3.06 9.94 -8.50
C CYS A 196 1.54 9.81 -8.62
N ALA A 197 1.02 9.93 -9.84
CA ALA A 197 -0.39 9.71 -10.12
C ALA A 197 -0.55 9.06 -11.49
N PHE A 198 -1.51 8.14 -11.61
CA PHE A 198 -1.80 7.46 -12.87
C PHE A 198 -3.19 6.86 -12.89
N TRP A 199 -3.76 6.84 -14.08
CA TRP A 199 -4.97 6.11 -14.39
C TRP A 199 -4.71 4.60 -14.41
N ARG A 200 -5.70 3.85 -13.93
CA ARG A 200 -5.80 2.41 -14.10
C ARG A 200 -7.09 2.12 -14.85
N TYR A 201 -6.98 1.62 -16.04
CA TYR A 201 -8.14 1.30 -16.86
C TYR A 201 -8.46 -0.19 -16.75
N SER A 202 -9.74 -0.52 -16.72
CA SER A 202 -10.20 -1.91 -16.75
C SER A 202 -9.82 -2.59 -18.07
N GLY A 203 -9.63 -3.91 -18.04
CA GLY A 203 -9.48 -4.71 -19.24
C GLY A 203 -10.75 -4.68 -20.09
N LYS A 204 -10.62 -5.06 -21.37
CA LYS A 204 -11.76 -5.05 -22.29
C LYS A 204 -12.88 -5.98 -21.82
N GLY A 205 -14.04 -5.37 -21.51
CA GLY A 205 -15.22 -6.10 -21.01
C GLY A 205 -15.26 -6.29 -19.50
N GLU A 206 -14.21 -5.83 -18.77
CA GLU A 206 -14.16 -5.85 -17.33
C GLU A 206 -14.55 -4.48 -16.75
N TRP A 207 -15.07 -4.48 -15.54
CA TRP A 207 -15.43 -3.24 -14.80
C TRP A 207 -14.48 -2.95 -13.63
N ILE A 208 -13.60 -3.92 -13.31
CA ILE A 208 -12.61 -3.78 -12.24
C ILE A 208 -11.31 -3.22 -12.84
N THR A 209 -10.78 -2.15 -12.26
CA THR A 209 -9.62 -1.40 -12.75
C THR A 209 -8.27 -1.98 -12.32
N ASN A 210 -8.24 -3.21 -11.84
CA ASN A 210 -7.02 -3.80 -11.29
C ASN A 210 -6.00 -4.15 -12.39
N THR A 211 -4.81 -3.55 -12.33
CA THR A 211 -3.73 -3.79 -13.30
C THR A 211 -3.21 -5.23 -13.32
N SER A 212 -3.38 -5.98 -12.22
CA SER A 212 -3.02 -7.40 -12.16
C SER A 212 -3.94 -8.29 -13.02
N GLN A 213 -5.05 -7.76 -13.50
CA GLN A 213 -6.04 -8.47 -14.33
C GLN A 213 -6.07 -7.99 -15.79
N GLY A 214 -4.95 -7.52 -16.31
CA GLY A 214 -4.86 -7.08 -17.71
C GLY A 214 -5.30 -5.63 -17.94
N GLY A 215 -5.53 -4.87 -16.88
CA GLY A 215 -5.75 -3.43 -16.99
C GLY A 215 -4.51 -2.70 -17.47
N THR A 216 -4.71 -1.56 -18.13
CA THR A 216 -3.65 -0.68 -18.61
C THR A 216 -3.47 0.52 -17.68
N MET A 217 -2.30 1.17 -17.76
CA MET A 217 -2.00 2.39 -17.00
C MET A 217 -1.72 3.54 -17.96
N SER A 218 -2.16 4.75 -17.58
CA SER A 218 -1.74 6.00 -18.23
C SER A 218 -1.38 7.03 -17.18
N TYR A 219 -0.28 7.73 -17.41
CA TYR A 219 0.23 8.76 -16.51
C TYR A 219 -0.15 10.17 -16.95
N GLU A 220 -0.86 10.29 -18.05
CA GLU A 220 -1.23 11.57 -18.66
C GLU A 220 -2.58 12.07 -18.18
N ASN A 221 -2.73 13.40 -18.18
CA ASN A 221 -4.01 14.07 -17.96
C ASN A 221 -4.70 13.71 -16.65
N VAL A 222 -3.96 13.58 -15.56
CA VAL A 222 -4.55 13.40 -14.22
C VAL A 222 -5.24 14.70 -13.80
N PRO A 223 -6.58 14.68 -13.54
CA PRO A 223 -7.32 15.90 -13.22
C PRO A 223 -6.93 16.51 -11.87
N MET A 224 -6.96 17.84 -11.80
CA MET A 224 -6.54 18.58 -10.62
C MET A 224 -7.44 18.32 -9.40
N ASN A 225 -8.76 18.26 -9.59
CA ASN A 225 -9.71 17.95 -8.52
C ASN A 225 -9.44 16.60 -7.85
N VAL A 226 -8.89 15.64 -8.60
CA VAL A 226 -8.44 14.33 -8.07
C VAL A 226 -7.24 14.50 -7.14
N LEU A 227 -6.24 15.30 -7.57
CA LEU A 227 -5.07 15.57 -6.74
C LEU A 227 -5.46 16.35 -5.48
N GLU A 228 -6.35 17.35 -5.60
CA GLU A 228 -6.87 18.13 -4.47
C GLU A 228 -7.63 17.26 -3.47
N LEU A 229 -8.45 16.32 -3.93
CA LEU A 229 -9.13 15.35 -3.06
C LEU A 229 -8.13 14.44 -2.32
N ALA A 230 -7.11 13.94 -3.02
CA ALA A 230 -6.06 13.13 -2.39
C ALA A 230 -5.29 13.93 -1.33
N VAL A 231 -4.99 15.20 -1.59
CA VAL A 231 -4.35 16.11 -0.62
C VAL A 231 -5.26 16.35 0.59
N LYS A 232 -6.56 16.61 0.37
CA LYS A 232 -7.55 16.74 1.45
C LYS A 232 -7.55 15.52 2.36
N ALA A 233 -7.59 14.32 1.78
CA ALA A 233 -7.55 13.06 2.54
C ALA A 233 -6.23 12.89 3.31
N SER A 234 -5.09 13.14 2.68
CA SER A 234 -3.78 13.06 3.31
C SER A 234 -3.63 14.04 4.49
N LYS A 235 -4.09 15.29 4.35
CA LYS A 235 -4.10 16.29 5.41
C LYS A 235 -5.00 15.87 6.58
N ALA A 236 -6.20 15.36 6.29
CA ALA A 236 -7.11 14.84 7.31
C ALA A 236 -6.51 13.68 8.11
N ALA A 237 -5.76 12.79 7.44
CA ALA A 237 -5.04 11.68 8.07
C ALA A 237 -3.75 12.12 8.77
N LYS A 238 -3.24 13.34 8.54
CA LYS A 238 -1.91 13.82 8.97
C LYS A 238 -0.79 12.86 8.55
N ALA A 239 -0.88 12.38 7.32
CA ALA A 239 -0.05 11.28 6.85
C ALA A 239 1.36 11.76 6.45
N GLU A 240 2.38 11.04 6.88
CA GLU A 240 3.76 11.22 6.41
C GLU A 240 3.92 10.76 4.97
N TYR A 241 3.19 9.74 4.58
CA TYR A 241 3.00 9.31 3.19
C TYR A 241 1.63 8.62 3.05
N TRP A 242 1.07 8.67 1.86
CA TRP A 242 -0.31 8.27 1.64
C TRP A 242 -0.55 7.82 0.21
N ALA A 243 -1.53 6.99 -0.02
CA ALA A 243 -2.06 6.74 -1.35
C ALA A 243 -3.58 6.73 -1.33
N CYS A 244 -4.18 7.17 -2.43
CA CYS A 244 -5.61 7.13 -2.69
C CYS A 244 -5.89 6.44 -4.01
N ASP A 245 -6.94 5.65 -4.05
CA ASP A 245 -7.59 5.19 -5.26
C ASP A 245 -8.88 6.00 -5.42
N ILE A 246 -9.01 6.72 -6.53
CA ILE A 246 -10.05 7.74 -6.73
C ILE A 246 -10.78 7.46 -8.04
N ALA A 247 -12.09 7.34 -7.96
CA ALA A 247 -12.98 7.29 -9.12
C ALA A 247 -13.48 8.68 -9.47
N ILE A 248 -13.73 8.95 -10.75
CA ILE A 248 -14.46 10.12 -11.21
C ILE A 248 -15.80 9.64 -11.74
N ASP A 249 -16.89 10.25 -11.28
CA ASP A 249 -18.21 10.00 -11.83
C ASP A 249 -18.32 10.63 -13.22
N GLU A 250 -18.62 9.82 -14.24
CA GLU A 250 -18.71 10.27 -15.63
C GLU A 250 -19.83 11.29 -15.89
N ASN A 251 -20.86 11.33 -15.02
CA ASN A 251 -22.00 12.22 -15.19
C ASN A 251 -21.79 13.59 -14.54
N THR A 252 -20.97 13.65 -13.47
CA THR A 252 -20.80 14.87 -12.67
C THR A 252 -19.39 15.42 -12.69
N ASP A 253 -18.41 14.66 -13.18
CA ASP A 253 -16.97 14.94 -13.10
C ASP A 253 -16.43 15.07 -11.65
N GLU A 254 -17.21 14.64 -10.66
CA GLU A 254 -16.81 14.71 -9.25
C GLU A 254 -15.97 13.50 -8.85
N PRO A 255 -14.85 13.71 -8.14
CA PRO A 255 -13.97 12.62 -7.69
C PRO A 255 -14.43 12.07 -6.33
N TYR A 256 -14.29 10.75 -6.15
CA TYR A 256 -14.62 10.00 -4.93
C TYR A 256 -13.53 9.06 -4.53
N ILE A 257 -13.14 9.04 -3.24
CA ILE A 257 -12.20 8.06 -2.68
C ILE A 257 -12.84 6.67 -2.67
N LEU A 258 -12.19 5.73 -3.31
CA LEU A 258 -12.52 4.29 -3.23
C LEU A 258 -11.74 3.58 -2.13
N GLU A 259 -10.44 3.88 -2.05
CA GLU A 259 -9.52 3.38 -1.03
C GLU A 259 -8.48 4.47 -0.70
N CYS A 260 -8.02 4.50 0.55
CA CYS A 260 -6.89 5.34 0.94
C CYS A 260 -6.16 4.73 2.14
N ALA A 261 -4.83 4.78 2.13
CA ALA A 261 -4.02 4.12 3.14
C ALA A 261 -2.54 4.55 3.12
N THR A 262 -1.79 4.18 4.16
CA THR A 262 -0.32 4.19 4.16
C THR A 262 0.25 2.89 3.61
N ALA A 263 -0.50 1.78 3.64
CA ALA A 263 -0.10 0.49 3.10
C ALA A 263 -0.61 0.32 1.66
N PHE A 264 0.25 0.57 0.69
CA PHE A 264 -0.08 0.49 -0.75
C PHE A 264 1.06 -0.11 -1.57
N ALA A 265 0.74 -0.64 -2.74
CA ALA A 265 1.77 -1.05 -3.70
C ALA A 265 2.46 0.19 -4.29
N ALA A 266 3.76 0.29 -4.12
CA ALA A 266 4.56 1.41 -4.57
C ALA A 266 5.73 0.96 -5.43
N PHE A 267 6.06 1.75 -6.45
CA PHE A 267 7.29 1.58 -7.20
C PHE A 267 8.52 1.71 -6.30
N PRO A 268 9.65 1.04 -6.61
CA PRO A 268 10.84 1.13 -5.78
C PRO A 268 11.34 2.57 -5.56
N TYR A 269 11.33 3.41 -6.60
CA TYR A 269 11.74 4.82 -6.47
C TYR A 269 10.81 5.63 -5.55
N VAL A 270 9.52 5.32 -5.51
CA VAL A 270 8.57 5.97 -4.59
C VAL A 270 8.92 5.63 -3.15
N ARG A 271 9.21 4.35 -2.86
CA ARG A 271 9.65 3.93 -1.51
C ARG A 271 10.96 4.58 -1.12
N ASP A 272 11.89 4.75 -2.06
CA ASP A 272 13.16 5.45 -1.80
C ASP A 272 12.94 6.93 -1.47
N TRP A 273 12.04 7.62 -2.17
CA TRP A 273 11.66 9.00 -1.84
C TRP A 273 10.99 9.11 -0.47
N ILE A 274 10.09 8.18 -0.14
CA ILE A 274 9.46 8.15 1.20
C ILE A 274 10.52 7.94 2.27
N GLY A 275 11.45 7.00 2.08
CA GLY A 275 12.57 6.77 3.00
C GLY A 275 13.45 8.01 3.16
N GLN A 276 13.75 8.72 2.07
CA GLN A 276 14.49 9.98 2.09
C GLN A 276 13.74 11.07 2.87
N TYR A 277 12.43 11.20 2.68
CA TYR A 277 11.58 12.11 3.45
C TYR A 277 11.62 11.79 4.95
N ILE A 278 11.49 10.52 5.31
CA ILE A 278 11.56 10.09 6.72
C ILE A 278 12.93 10.40 7.32
N MET A 279 14.03 10.17 6.59
CA MET A 279 15.38 10.52 7.05
C MET A 279 15.54 12.04 7.26
N TRP A 280 14.97 12.85 6.35
CA TRP A 280 14.96 14.30 6.51
C TRP A 280 14.22 14.72 7.78
N ASP A 281 13.02 14.20 8.00
CA ASP A 281 12.20 14.51 9.19
C ASP A 281 12.91 14.08 10.49
N LEU A 282 13.37 12.84 10.57
CA LEU A 282 14.05 12.30 11.75
C LEU A 282 15.37 12.99 12.07
N SER A 283 16.05 13.51 11.08
CA SER A 283 17.32 14.21 11.26
C SER A 283 17.16 15.70 11.58
N GLY A 284 15.94 16.24 11.52
CA GLY A 284 15.68 17.66 11.62
C GLY A 284 16.30 18.44 10.45
N GLY A 285 16.16 17.93 9.24
CA GLY A 285 16.61 18.59 8.00
C GLY A 285 18.08 18.37 7.64
N LYS A 286 18.81 17.48 8.33
CA LYS A 286 20.21 17.20 7.96
C LYS A 286 20.33 16.37 6.67
N PHE A 287 19.34 15.55 6.38
CA PHE A 287 19.20 14.89 5.08
C PHE A 287 18.40 15.77 4.13
N ARG A 288 18.68 15.66 2.84
CA ARG A 288 17.97 16.40 1.81
C ARG A 288 16.57 15.84 1.62
N LEU A 289 15.57 16.72 1.48
CA LEU A 289 14.22 16.34 1.01
C LEU A 289 14.27 15.75 -0.39
N PRO A 290 13.41 14.78 -0.70
CA PRO A 290 13.25 14.34 -2.07
C PRO A 290 12.72 15.49 -2.94
N HIS A 291 13.50 15.86 -3.97
CA HIS A 291 13.05 16.84 -4.95
C HIS A 291 12.28 16.10 -6.05
N VAL A 292 10.97 16.19 -6.01
CA VAL A 292 10.07 15.55 -6.97
C VAL A 292 9.21 16.64 -7.60
N PRO A 293 9.46 17.02 -8.86
CA PRO A 293 8.65 18.01 -9.55
C PRO A 293 7.19 17.51 -9.70
N LEU A 294 6.25 18.45 -9.67
CA LEU A 294 4.86 18.12 -9.94
C LEU A 294 4.72 17.63 -11.38
N PHE A 295 3.88 16.63 -11.60
CA PHE A 295 3.69 15.95 -12.90
C PHE A 295 4.93 15.22 -13.46
N SER A 296 5.99 15.05 -12.65
CA SER A 296 7.14 14.25 -13.07
C SER A 296 6.78 12.80 -13.45
N TRP A 297 5.67 12.28 -12.94
CA TRP A 297 5.14 10.97 -13.32
C TRP A 297 4.74 10.88 -14.80
N GLU A 298 4.32 11.96 -15.45
CA GLU A 298 4.03 11.96 -16.89
C GLU A 298 5.28 11.67 -17.71
N GLU A 299 6.41 12.26 -17.32
CA GLU A 299 7.70 11.99 -17.97
C GLU A 299 8.18 10.56 -17.69
N LEU A 300 8.04 10.10 -16.44
CA LEU A 300 8.39 8.73 -16.08
C LEU A 300 7.49 7.73 -16.79
N GLY A 301 6.20 8.01 -16.94
CA GLY A 301 5.23 7.16 -17.61
C GLY A 301 5.51 6.93 -19.12
N LYS A 302 6.37 7.75 -19.73
CA LYS A 302 6.86 7.54 -21.11
C LYS A 302 7.91 6.42 -21.21
N MET A 303 8.42 5.94 -20.07
CA MET A 303 9.35 4.83 -20.01
C MET A 303 8.63 3.50 -20.14
N ASP A 304 9.37 2.46 -20.53
CA ASP A 304 8.86 1.09 -20.50
C ASP A 304 8.44 0.71 -19.07
N PRO A 305 7.25 0.11 -18.86
CA PRO A 305 6.77 -0.26 -17.55
C PRO A 305 7.71 -1.21 -16.77
N SER A 306 8.51 -2.02 -17.45
CA SER A 306 9.51 -2.88 -16.79
C SER A 306 10.63 -2.07 -16.16
N VAL A 307 11.02 -0.96 -16.79
CA VAL A 307 12.03 -0.03 -16.25
C VAL A 307 11.49 0.66 -15.00
N LEU A 308 10.24 1.14 -15.02
CA LEU A 308 9.62 1.78 -13.85
C LEU A 308 9.59 0.86 -12.62
N ARG A 309 9.40 -0.44 -12.83
CA ARG A 309 9.38 -1.44 -11.74
C ARG A 309 10.75 -1.71 -11.13
N THR A 310 11.82 -1.34 -11.81
CA THR A 310 13.21 -1.54 -11.34
C THR A 310 13.92 -0.24 -10.96
N LEU A 311 13.34 0.90 -11.33
CA LEU A 311 13.94 2.21 -11.13
C LEU A 311 14.04 2.54 -9.63
N ARG A 312 15.23 2.96 -9.20
CA ARG A 312 15.53 3.30 -7.80
C ARG A 312 16.41 4.53 -7.70
N HIS A 313 16.39 5.15 -6.52
CA HIS A 313 17.26 6.32 -6.21
C HIS A 313 17.22 7.40 -7.29
N LEU A 314 16.02 7.66 -7.82
CA LEU A 314 15.80 8.63 -8.87
C LEU A 314 15.90 10.06 -8.30
N TYR A 315 16.69 10.89 -8.97
CA TYR A 315 16.85 12.30 -8.65
C TYR A 315 16.55 13.13 -9.89
N PHE A 316 15.69 14.13 -9.75
CA PHE A 316 15.48 15.12 -10.80
C PHE A 316 16.54 16.21 -10.70
N ALA A 317 16.95 16.75 -11.84
CA ALA A 317 17.70 18.00 -11.88
C ALA A 317 16.84 19.13 -11.31
N LYS A 318 17.47 20.23 -10.90
CA LYS A 318 16.74 21.43 -10.47
C LYS A 318 15.79 21.84 -11.59
N TYR A 319 14.50 21.93 -11.25
CA TYR A 319 13.45 22.24 -12.21
C TYR A 319 13.00 23.69 -11.99
N GLU A 320 13.07 24.51 -13.01
CA GLU A 320 12.50 25.86 -12.98
C GLU A 320 11.00 25.78 -13.29
N PRO A 321 10.14 26.51 -12.57
CA PRO A 321 8.72 26.58 -12.90
C PRO A 321 8.54 27.07 -14.33
N SER A 322 7.84 26.27 -15.14
CA SER A 322 7.51 26.69 -16.50
C SER A 322 6.29 27.61 -16.52
N ALA A 323 6.19 28.44 -17.54
CA ALA A 323 5.06 29.38 -17.72
C ALA A 323 3.71 28.65 -17.92
N ASP A 324 3.71 27.36 -18.20
CA ASP A 324 2.54 26.51 -18.34
C ASP A 324 1.96 26.01 -17.01
N GLY A 325 2.61 26.35 -15.88
CA GLY A 325 2.06 26.10 -14.55
C GLY A 325 2.35 24.73 -13.96
N ALA A 326 3.45 24.09 -14.33
CA ALA A 326 3.90 22.85 -13.69
C ALA A 326 3.96 22.92 -12.14
N TYR A 327 4.03 24.14 -11.59
CA TYR A 327 4.03 24.44 -10.16
C TYR A 327 2.76 25.15 -9.66
N TRP A 328 1.76 25.34 -10.49
CA TRP A 328 0.61 26.14 -10.11
C TRP A 328 -0.20 25.58 -8.93
N LEU A 329 -0.10 24.29 -8.65
CA LEU A 329 -0.69 23.68 -7.45
C LEU A 329 -0.04 24.20 -6.17
N ALA A 330 1.29 24.37 -6.19
CA ALA A 330 2.01 24.98 -5.08
C ALA A 330 1.60 26.43 -4.87
N ASP A 331 1.42 27.19 -5.98
CA ASP A 331 0.96 28.59 -5.93
C ASP A 331 -0.46 28.73 -5.38
N LYS A 332 -1.30 27.72 -5.51
CA LYS A 332 -2.64 27.70 -4.93
C LYS A 332 -2.68 27.27 -3.46
N GLY A 333 -1.53 26.98 -2.85
CA GLY A 333 -1.46 26.56 -1.46
C GLY A 333 -2.12 25.21 -1.18
N SER A 334 -2.38 24.38 -2.20
CA SER A 334 -3.00 23.07 -2.08
C SER A 334 -2.09 22.05 -1.42
N PHE A 335 -0.78 22.30 -1.41
CA PHE A 335 0.22 21.37 -0.87
C PHE A 335 1.07 22.05 0.20
N ASP A 336 0.84 21.67 1.45
CA ASP A 336 1.68 22.04 2.59
C ASP A 336 2.92 21.12 2.70
N MET A 337 3.60 20.85 1.63
CA MET A 337 5.03 20.68 1.79
C MET A 337 5.53 22.11 2.01
N GLU A 338 5.93 22.42 3.24
CA GLU A 338 6.81 23.55 3.41
C GLU A 338 7.86 23.40 2.30
N GLN A 339 7.76 24.24 1.29
CA GLN A 339 8.89 24.52 0.45
C GLN A 339 9.94 24.93 1.48
N THR A 340 10.73 23.97 1.91
CA THR A 340 12.00 24.36 2.48
C THR A 340 12.62 25.07 1.33
N ASP A 341 12.46 26.39 1.39
CA ASP A 341 13.16 27.29 0.56
C ASP A 341 14.51 26.71 0.31
N GLU A 342 14.78 26.62 -0.94
CA GLU A 342 16.09 26.49 -1.51
C GLU A 342 17.15 26.52 -0.42
N SER A 343 17.30 25.38 0.30
CA SER A 343 18.43 25.23 1.19
C SER A 343 19.62 25.45 0.29
N ASN A 344 20.27 26.56 0.54
CA ASN A 344 21.45 27.02 -0.19
C ASN A 344 22.32 25.79 -0.49
N PRO A 345 22.71 25.53 -1.73
CA PRO A 345 23.51 24.35 -2.10
C PRO A 345 24.77 24.18 -1.25
N SER A 346 25.19 25.23 -0.52
CA SER A 346 26.30 25.22 0.42
C SER A 346 26.05 24.46 1.73
N ASP A 347 24.79 24.14 2.10
CA ASP A 347 24.46 23.44 3.33
C ASP A 347 24.26 21.93 3.19
N VAL A 348 24.47 21.40 1.99
CA VAL A 348 24.51 19.96 1.76
C VAL A 348 25.77 19.40 2.42
N PRO A 349 25.67 18.48 3.39
CA PRO A 349 26.86 17.77 3.87
C PRO A 349 27.57 17.13 2.69
N ALA A 350 28.83 17.46 2.49
CA ALA A 350 29.64 17.10 1.31
C ALA A 350 30.01 15.60 1.23
N SER A 351 29.16 14.70 1.63
CA SER A 351 29.42 13.27 1.49
C SER A 351 28.14 12.46 1.30
N ILE A 352 27.61 12.49 0.09
CA ILE A 352 27.02 11.27 -0.43
C ILE A 352 28.24 10.50 -0.98
N GLU A 353 28.79 9.58 -0.19
CA GLU A 353 29.72 8.63 -0.75
C GLU A 353 29.07 7.94 -1.95
N PRO A 354 29.81 7.70 -3.04
CA PRO A 354 29.29 6.95 -4.17
C PRO A 354 28.81 5.60 -3.67
N PRO A 355 27.84 4.96 -4.32
CA PRO A 355 27.34 3.65 -3.93
C PRO A 355 28.53 2.72 -3.73
N LEU A 356 28.53 2.01 -2.60
CA LEU A 356 29.52 0.97 -2.32
C LEU A 356 29.63 0.08 -3.55
N SER A 357 30.84 -0.11 -4.06
CA SER A 357 31.06 -1.08 -5.14
C SER A 357 30.53 -2.44 -4.70
N GLU A 358 30.04 -3.24 -5.65
CA GLU A 358 29.48 -4.57 -5.37
C GLU A 358 30.42 -5.47 -4.51
N ASP A 359 31.71 -5.20 -4.55
CA ASP A 359 32.74 -5.89 -3.77
C ASP A 359 32.73 -5.60 -2.26
N LYS A 360 31.93 -4.64 -1.79
CA LYS A 360 31.79 -4.28 -0.36
C LYS A 360 30.42 -4.65 0.23
N LEU A 361 29.57 -5.36 -0.50
CA LEU A 361 28.34 -5.91 0.07
C LEU A 361 28.70 -7.03 1.04
N PRO A 362 28.07 -7.09 2.22
CA PRO A 362 28.29 -8.21 3.14
C PRO A 362 27.94 -9.53 2.47
N ASP A 363 28.72 -10.56 2.74
CA ASP A 363 28.59 -11.90 2.14
C ASP A 363 27.20 -12.55 2.29
N MET A 364 26.34 -12.02 3.16
CA MET A 364 24.96 -12.48 3.31
C MET A 364 24.07 -12.29 2.08
N VAL A 365 24.43 -11.38 1.15
CA VAL A 365 23.64 -11.13 -0.08
C VAL A 365 24.12 -12.03 -1.23
N LYS A 366 25.35 -12.54 -1.16
CA LYS A 366 25.91 -13.45 -2.18
C LYS A 366 25.45 -14.91 -2.02
N GLY A 367 24.92 -15.27 -0.86
CA GLY A 367 24.53 -16.67 -0.55
C GLY A 367 23.17 -17.10 -1.06
N GLU A 368 22.26 -16.16 -1.30
CA GLU A 368 20.87 -16.49 -1.68
C GLU A 368 20.63 -16.60 -3.19
N SER A 369 21.49 -16.01 -4.03
CA SER A 369 21.29 -16.04 -5.49
C SER A 369 21.92 -17.25 -6.20
N GLU A 370 22.89 -17.95 -5.59
CA GLU A 370 23.52 -19.11 -6.21
C GLU A 370 22.96 -20.46 -5.75
N ALA A 371 22.17 -20.49 -4.66
CA ALA A 371 21.56 -21.73 -4.17
C ALA A 371 20.28 -22.16 -4.91
N ALA A 372 19.75 -21.33 -5.78
CA ALA A 372 18.49 -21.60 -6.49
C ALA A 372 18.66 -22.37 -7.83
N SER A 373 19.89 -22.64 -8.28
CA SER A 373 20.09 -23.21 -9.62
C SER A 373 20.62 -24.64 -9.70
N SER A 374 20.80 -25.36 -8.59
CA SER A 374 21.18 -26.77 -8.69
C SER A 374 20.79 -27.59 -7.46
N LYS A 375 19.59 -28.13 -7.48
CA LYS A 375 19.28 -29.49 -6.96
C LYS A 375 17.81 -29.80 -7.35
N ILE A 376 17.62 -30.68 -8.31
CA ILE A 376 16.42 -31.48 -8.42
C ILE A 376 16.42 -32.36 -7.15
N SER A 377 15.71 -31.91 -6.11
CA SER A 377 15.47 -32.69 -4.90
C SER A 377 13.97 -33.00 -4.84
N GLU A 378 13.65 -34.14 -4.31
CA GLU A 378 12.34 -34.72 -4.07
C GLU A 378 11.26 -33.63 -3.90
N THR A 379 10.20 -33.71 -4.70
CA THR A 379 9.11 -32.74 -4.70
C THR A 379 8.45 -32.78 -3.33
N LYS A 380 8.81 -31.85 -2.46
CA LYS A 380 8.13 -31.67 -1.16
C LYS A 380 6.70 -31.27 -1.44
N LEU A 381 5.75 -32.08 -1.01
CA LEU A 381 4.32 -31.77 -1.13
C LEU A 381 3.85 -31.00 0.11
N TYR A 382 3.13 -29.91 -0.11
CA TYR A 382 2.62 -29.03 0.93
C TYR A 382 1.14 -29.30 1.20
N LYS A 383 0.73 -29.22 2.46
CA LYS A 383 -0.69 -29.02 2.79
C LYS A 383 -1.01 -27.55 2.74
N VAL A 384 -2.12 -27.19 2.10
CA VAL A 384 -2.50 -25.79 1.96
C VAL A 384 -2.64 -25.09 3.30
N GLU A 385 -3.26 -25.77 4.28
CA GLU A 385 -3.49 -25.23 5.63
C GLU A 385 -2.19 -24.95 6.44
N ASP A 386 -1.08 -25.63 6.10
CA ASP A 386 0.18 -25.53 6.80
C ASP A 386 1.27 -24.78 6.03
N VAL A 387 0.97 -24.37 4.77
CA VAL A 387 1.98 -23.76 3.90
C VAL A 387 2.45 -22.42 4.44
N SER A 388 3.75 -22.22 4.50
CA SER A 388 4.38 -20.95 4.86
C SER A 388 4.51 -20.02 3.65
N LEU A 389 4.65 -18.71 3.92
CA LEU A 389 4.92 -17.72 2.86
C LEU A 389 6.20 -18.06 2.08
N THR A 390 7.25 -18.51 2.78
CA THR A 390 8.51 -18.91 2.16
C THR A 390 8.32 -20.10 1.21
N GLU A 391 7.50 -21.08 1.59
CA GLU A 391 7.19 -22.23 0.75
C GLU A 391 6.35 -21.83 -0.46
N LEU A 392 5.38 -20.93 -0.30
CA LEU A 392 4.62 -20.37 -1.43
C LEU A 392 5.54 -19.66 -2.43
N MET A 393 6.53 -18.91 -1.94
CA MET A 393 7.49 -18.20 -2.78
C MET A 393 8.44 -19.15 -3.57
N THR A 394 8.52 -20.44 -3.19
CA THR A 394 9.29 -21.43 -3.97
C THR A 394 8.52 -21.98 -5.18
N LEU A 395 7.23 -21.72 -5.26
CA LEU A 395 6.40 -22.19 -6.37
C LEU A 395 6.73 -21.41 -7.66
N GLN A 396 6.90 -22.13 -8.74
CA GLN A 396 7.29 -21.54 -10.01
C GLN A 396 6.24 -20.51 -10.50
N GLY A 397 6.68 -19.28 -10.77
CA GLY A 397 5.81 -18.18 -11.20
C GLY A 397 4.95 -17.60 -10.11
N MET A 398 5.23 -17.88 -8.84
CA MET A 398 4.60 -17.24 -7.70
C MET A 398 5.14 -15.83 -7.54
N GLU A 399 4.26 -14.85 -7.51
CA GLU A 399 4.57 -13.45 -7.23
C GLU A 399 4.40 -13.19 -5.73
N GLU A 400 5.19 -12.29 -5.15
CA GLU A 400 5.21 -12.08 -3.69
C GLU A 400 3.84 -11.62 -3.15
N ASP A 401 3.18 -10.73 -3.85
CA ASP A 401 1.84 -10.24 -3.50
C ASP A 401 0.77 -11.34 -3.58
N VAL A 402 0.92 -12.27 -4.53
CA VAL A 402 0.08 -13.46 -4.65
C VAL A 402 0.31 -14.40 -3.48
N ALA A 403 1.56 -14.69 -3.16
CA ALA A 403 1.92 -15.56 -2.05
C ALA A 403 1.41 -15.00 -0.72
N VAL A 404 1.54 -13.69 -0.50
CA VAL A 404 1.00 -13.01 0.69
C VAL A 404 -0.50 -13.14 0.75
N SER A 405 -1.21 -12.89 -0.36
CA SER A 405 -2.68 -13.01 -0.41
C SER A 405 -3.17 -14.44 -0.13
N ILE A 406 -2.48 -15.45 -0.70
CA ILE A 406 -2.77 -16.86 -0.42
C ILE A 406 -2.59 -17.14 1.08
N LYS A 407 -1.48 -16.68 1.65
CA LYS A 407 -1.17 -16.93 3.06
C LYS A 407 -2.18 -16.27 4.01
N GLU A 408 -2.60 -15.04 3.72
CA GLU A 408 -3.65 -14.35 4.48
C GLU A 408 -4.96 -15.15 4.46
N LEU A 409 -5.39 -15.65 3.29
CA LEU A 409 -6.60 -16.44 3.14
C LEU A 409 -6.52 -17.81 3.83
N VAL A 410 -5.34 -18.42 3.85
CA VAL A 410 -5.08 -19.67 4.59
C VAL A 410 -5.16 -19.43 6.09
N ASP A 411 -4.55 -18.34 6.60
CA ASP A 411 -4.56 -18.01 8.02
C ASP A 411 -5.96 -17.60 8.53
N GLU A 412 -6.77 -16.97 7.69
CA GLU A 412 -8.17 -16.67 7.95
C GLU A 412 -9.09 -17.89 7.80
N LYS A 413 -8.55 -19.06 7.44
CA LYS A 413 -9.27 -20.32 7.16
C LYS A 413 -10.29 -20.22 6.01
N GLU A 414 -10.12 -19.25 5.15
CA GLU A 414 -10.91 -19.08 3.92
C GLU A 414 -10.51 -20.13 2.87
N ILE A 415 -9.20 -20.44 2.79
CA ILE A 415 -8.62 -21.49 1.96
C ILE A 415 -8.09 -22.60 2.87
N THR A 416 -8.73 -23.75 2.83
CA THR A 416 -8.37 -24.95 3.63
C THR A 416 -7.97 -26.14 2.77
N SER A 417 -8.09 -26.02 1.44
CA SER A 417 -7.70 -27.07 0.49
C SER A 417 -7.21 -26.47 -0.81
N PHE A 418 -6.49 -27.26 -1.61
CA PHE A 418 -6.05 -26.83 -2.95
C PHE A 418 -7.23 -26.60 -3.92
N GLU A 419 -8.34 -27.32 -3.75
CA GLU A 419 -9.55 -27.09 -4.53
C GLU A 419 -10.10 -25.69 -4.27
N LYS A 420 -10.23 -25.30 -3.00
CA LYS A 420 -10.61 -23.91 -2.64
C LYS A 420 -9.62 -22.88 -3.15
N LEU A 421 -8.32 -23.14 -3.06
CA LEU A 421 -7.30 -22.26 -3.64
C LEU A 421 -7.55 -22.07 -5.14
N SER A 422 -7.89 -23.12 -5.86
CA SER A 422 -8.16 -23.05 -7.30
C SER A 422 -9.43 -22.28 -7.67
N GLU A 423 -10.41 -22.20 -6.77
CA GLU A 423 -11.61 -21.39 -6.95
C GLU A 423 -11.33 -19.90 -6.82
N TYR A 424 -10.37 -19.52 -5.97
CA TYR A 424 -9.97 -18.12 -5.78
C TYR A 424 -9.18 -17.54 -6.98
N PHE A 425 -8.51 -18.37 -7.76
CA PHE A 425 -7.59 -17.95 -8.82
C PHE A 425 -8.04 -18.44 -10.20
N THR A 426 -9.30 -18.22 -10.56
CA THR A 426 -9.93 -18.73 -11.79
C THR A 426 -9.26 -18.28 -13.09
N ASP A 427 -8.62 -17.09 -13.08
CA ASP A 427 -8.03 -16.50 -14.28
C ASP A 427 -6.62 -17.01 -14.62
N SER A 428 -6.04 -17.82 -13.74
CA SER A 428 -4.68 -18.35 -13.87
C SER A 428 -4.64 -19.88 -13.95
N LYS A 429 -5.53 -20.49 -14.71
CA LYS A 429 -5.64 -21.96 -14.81
C LYS A 429 -4.32 -22.68 -15.05
N GLU A 430 -3.44 -22.11 -15.87
CA GLU A 430 -2.13 -22.69 -16.16
C GLU A 430 -1.20 -22.64 -14.93
N LYS A 431 -1.15 -21.51 -14.22
CA LYS A 431 -0.37 -21.36 -12.98
C LYS A 431 -0.89 -22.31 -11.89
N ILE A 432 -2.21 -22.40 -11.73
CA ILE A 432 -2.84 -23.30 -10.74
C ILE A 432 -2.54 -24.76 -11.05
N GLN A 433 -2.62 -25.19 -12.32
CA GLN A 433 -2.25 -26.55 -12.71
C GLN A 433 -0.77 -26.86 -12.43
N GLN A 434 0.09 -25.86 -12.55
CA GLN A 434 1.48 -25.96 -12.24
C GLN A 434 1.72 -26.13 -10.73
N TRP A 435 1.05 -25.30 -9.91
CA TRP A 435 1.13 -25.37 -8.44
C TRP A 435 0.48 -26.63 -7.87
N ALA A 436 -0.54 -27.17 -8.53
CA ALA A 436 -1.21 -28.41 -8.12
C ALA A 436 -0.25 -29.60 -7.90
N LYS A 437 0.93 -29.58 -8.56
CA LYS A 437 1.95 -30.60 -8.41
C LYS A 437 2.72 -30.49 -7.07
N SER A 438 2.63 -29.34 -6.40
CA SER A 438 3.33 -29.03 -5.17
C SER A 438 2.45 -29.16 -3.92
N PHE A 439 1.15 -29.39 -4.08
CA PHE A 439 0.22 -29.54 -2.97
C PHE A 439 -0.35 -30.96 -2.83
N ILE A 440 -0.60 -31.38 -1.59
CA ILE A 440 -1.34 -32.58 -1.28
C ILE A 440 -2.83 -32.31 -1.59
N LYS A 441 -3.44 -33.22 -2.35
CA LYS A 441 -4.87 -33.16 -2.69
C LYS A 441 -5.73 -33.48 -1.48
#